data_252c305f368b35ff0ec97591811cc5d4
#
_entry.id   252c305f368b35ff0ec97591811cc5d4
#
_cell.length_a   1.000
_cell.length_b   1.000
_cell.length_c   1.000
_cell.angle_alpha   90.00
_cell.angle_beta   90.00
_cell.angle_gamma   90.00
#
_symmetry.space_group_name_H-M   'P 1'
#
loop_
_entity.id
_entity.type
_entity.pdbx_description
1 polymer ?
#
loop_
_entity_poly.entity_id
_entity_poly.type
_entity_poly.pdbx_seq_one_letter_code
_entity_poly.pdbx_strand_id
1 'polypeptide(L)'
;MKTILTLAATLLLAYGSTAAPNAVPACDDTGTVVHTAKPRRVKGSERLVTRDLGRIGAYEVLYVSDGIEAVVSAAVSTLVITADDNVIDRIVTRSDGKRLTMRIDARSITDCTVRAVIPASAALRTLEAESMGTIHCEVPLGNGPVTVRSSEGSRIAADIRTGNDIRVHVSGCSRFEGALKGNNCKITVTEGSQTDTRIEASGICRVDVSASSRASGSLKAHHCALSLTEGSVADMPVTSTGESTLVISSSSRFNGALKGNNCKISVTEGSVFDAPFTCKVHGEILLDASSRFAGDASAGNSLHIKLTNGSVMHGNTDATVILVHTAASSRYEGNISAEGQAEMKSTDGSAIAGAFAGGHIYAVSTASSRIALTGSTPVPSAVIEVASGSRFSAPALPLRNCSV
;
A
#
# COMPACT_ATOMS: atom_id res chain seq x y z
N MET A 1 -40.91 -7.45 34.09
CA MET A 1 -41.89 -7.38 32.99
C MET A 1 -41.21 -6.97 31.70
N LYS A 2 -41.42 -7.81 30.69
CA LYS A 2 -41.07 -7.70 29.27
C LYS A 2 -39.60 -7.79 28.88
N THR A 3 -39.22 -9.02 28.63
CA THR A 3 -38.18 -9.57 27.78
C THR A 3 -38.38 -9.08 26.36
N ILE A 4 -37.32 -8.56 25.70
CA ILE A 4 -37.26 -8.45 24.24
C ILE A 4 -36.09 -9.28 23.76
N LEU A 5 -36.45 -10.40 23.20
CA LEU A 5 -35.59 -11.33 22.45
C LEU A 5 -35.36 -10.71 21.04
N THR A 6 -34.15 -10.41 20.71
CA THR A 6 -33.82 -10.01 19.31
C THR A 6 -33.18 -11.19 18.60
N LEU A 7 -33.92 -11.72 17.66
CA LEU A 7 -33.60 -12.83 16.78
C LEU A 7 -32.51 -12.37 15.77
N ALA A 8 -31.33 -12.99 15.79
CA ALA A 8 -30.35 -12.85 14.75
C ALA A 8 -30.77 -13.73 13.54
N ALA A 9 -31.23 -13.11 12.48
CA ALA A 9 -31.51 -13.79 11.23
C ALA A 9 -30.22 -14.01 10.46
N THR A 10 -29.75 -15.25 10.43
CA THR A 10 -28.64 -15.71 9.56
C THR A 10 -29.16 -15.77 8.13
N LEU A 11 -28.80 -14.80 7.31
CA LEU A 11 -29.11 -14.81 5.90
C LEU A 11 -28.05 -15.63 5.16
N LEU A 12 -28.32 -16.90 4.91
CA LEU A 12 -27.57 -17.73 3.98
C LEU A 12 -27.94 -17.30 2.56
N LEU A 13 -27.11 -16.49 1.92
CA LEU A 13 -27.21 -16.25 0.48
C LEU A 13 -26.65 -17.45 -0.27
N ALA A 14 -27.55 -18.32 -0.73
CA ALA A 14 -27.25 -19.32 -1.73
C ALA A 14 -26.88 -18.61 -3.04
N TYR A 15 -25.60 -18.64 -3.42
CA TYR A 15 -25.18 -18.28 -4.77
C TYR A 15 -25.74 -19.32 -5.75
N GLY A 16 -26.87 -18.98 -6.37
CA GLY A 16 -27.36 -19.70 -7.53
C GLY A 16 -26.35 -19.51 -8.67
N SER A 17 -25.78 -20.61 -9.12
CA SER A 17 -25.01 -20.66 -10.36
C SER A 17 -25.94 -20.30 -11.51
N THR A 18 -25.84 -19.07 -12.02
CA THR A 18 -26.42 -18.74 -13.33
C THR A 18 -25.61 -19.47 -14.39
N ALA A 19 -26.20 -20.49 -14.96
CA ALA A 19 -25.68 -21.13 -16.17
C ALA A 19 -25.41 -20.06 -17.23
N ALA A 20 -24.21 -20.02 -17.77
CA ALA A 20 -23.87 -19.21 -18.90
C ALA A 20 -24.87 -19.47 -20.05
N PRO A 21 -25.33 -18.44 -20.78
CA PRO A 21 -26.20 -18.64 -21.91
C PRO A 21 -25.52 -19.59 -22.91
N ASN A 22 -26.25 -20.61 -23.34
CA ASN A 22 -25.83 -21.56 -24.36
C ASN A 22 -25.26 -20.79 -25.57
N ALA A 23 -24.00 -21.05 -25.88
CA ALA A 23 -23.40 -20.54 -27.10
C ALA A 23 -24.26 -21.01 -28.29
N VAL A 24 -24.75 -20.07 -29.06
CA VAL A 24 -25.47 -20.35 -30.31
C VAL A 24 -24.46 -21.06 -31.22
N PRO A 25 -24.75 -22.26 -31.73
CA PRO A 25 -23.83 -22.93 -32.64
C PRO A 25 -23.65 -22.10 -33.90
N ALA A 26 -22.39 -21.83 -34.27
CA ALA A 26 -22.09 -21.22 -35.55
C ALA A 26 -22.35 -22.26 -36.65
N CYS A 27 -23.19 -21.92 -37.64
CA CYS A 27 -23.36 -22.69 -38.84
C CYS A 27 -22.36 -22.22 -39.90
N ASP A 28 -21.78 -23.17 -40.67
CA ASP A 28 -21.07 -22.87 -41.88
C ASP A 28 -22.04 -22.57 -43.03
N ASP A 29 -21.55 -22.06 -44.17
CA ASP A 29 -22.36 -21.74 -45.34
C ASP A 29 -23.04 -22.96 -45.98
N THR A 30 -22.79 -24.18 -45.48
CA THR A 30 -23.42 -25.45 -45.92
C THR A 30 -24.50 -25.93 -44.96
N GLY A 31 -24.78 -25.20 -43.87
CA GLY A 31 -25.80 -25.57 -42.89
C GLY A 31 -25.41 -26.71 -41.94
N THR A 32 -24.16 -27.14 -41.94
CA THR A 32 -23.67 -28.19 -41.04
C THR A 32 -23.35 -27.57 -39.67
N VAL A 33 -23.95 -28.12 -38.59
CA VAL A 33 -23.65 -27.73 -37.22
C VAL A 33 -22.26 -28.21 -36.84
N VAL A 34 -21.30 -27.31 -36.82
CA VAL A 34 -19.95 -27.61 -36.32
C VAL A 34 -20.00 -27.65 -34.80
N HIS A 35 -20.08 -28.84 -34.22
CA HIS A 35 -19.83 -29.00 -32.79
C HIS A 35 -18.33 -28.78 -32.53
N THR A 36 -17.98 -27.56 -32.16
CA THR A 36 -16.64 -27.29 -31.59
C THR A 36 -16.56 -28.04 -30.29
N ALA A 37 -15.71 -29.11 -30.26
CA ALA A 37 -15.47 -29.89 -29.08
C ALA A 37 -15.04 -28.95 -27.94
N LYS A 38 -15.71 -29.03 -26.77
CA LYS A 38 -15.31 -28.24 -25.58
C LYS A 38 -13.82 -28.44 -25.34
N PRO A 39 -13.02 -27.36 -25.14
CA PRO A 39 -11.58 -27.49 -24.94
C PRO A 39 -11.31 -28.46 -23.78
N ARG A 40 -10.48 -29.46 -24.03
CA ARG A 40 -10.15 -30.50 -23.04
C ARG A 40 -9.20 -29.97 -21.99
N ARG A 41 -9.18 -30.59 -20.80
CA ARG A 41 -8.08 -30.45 -19.85
C ARG A 41 -6.79 -30.93 -20.52
N VAL A 42 -5.72 -30.13 -20.41
CA VAL A 42 -4.42 -30.47 -20.99
C VAL A 42 -3.40 -30.57 -19.88
N LYS A 43 -2.72 -31.71 -19.81
CA LYS A 43 -1.52 -31.87 -18.98
C LYS A 43 -0.29 -31.84 -19.90
N GLY A 44 0.78 -31.15 -19.47
CA GLY A 44 2.03 -31.12 -20.19
C GLY A 44 2.62 -32.48 -20.43
N SER A 45 3.27 -32.67 -21.57
CA SER A 45 3.92 -33.93 -21.97
C SER A 45 5.35 -34.06 -21.42
N GLU A 46 5.90 -33.00 -20.83
CA GLU A 46 7.30 -32.88 -20.41
C GLU A 46 8.32 -32.94 -21.60
N ARG A 47 7.83 -32.95 -22.84
CA ARG A 47 8.64 -32.92 -24.04
C ARG A 47 8.60 -31.54 -24.68
N LEU A 48 9.64 -30.77 -24.46
CA LEU A 48 9.70 -29.39 -24.95
C LEU A 48 10.07 -29.33 -26.43
N VAL A 49 9.34 -28.52 -27.16
CA VAL A 49 9.61 -28.16 -28.56
C VAL A 49 9.66 -26.64 -28.67
N THR A 50 10.47 -26.15 -29.61
CA THR A 50 10.65 -24.72 -29.86
C THR A 50 10.14 -24.37 -31.25
N ARG A 51 9.41 -23.24 -31.32
CA ARG A 51 8.88 -22.69 -32.57
C ARG A 51 9.26 -21.22 -32.68
N ASP A 52 9.88 -20.86 -33.78
CA ASP A 52 10.12 -19.46 -34.18
C ASP A 52 8.90 -18.97 -34.98
N LEU A 53 8.21 -17.95 -34.48
CA LEU A 53 7.05 -17.32 -35.13
C LEU A 53 7.46 -16.16 -36.04
N GLY A 54 8.76 -15.90 -36.17
CA GLY A 54 9.30 -14.85 -37.02
C GLY A 54 9.23 -13.44 -36.37
N ARG A 55 9.41 -12.44 -37.21
CA ARG A 55 9.38 -11.04 -36.80
C ARG A 55 7.94 -10.61 -36.52
N ILE A 56 7.76 -9.94 -35.38
CA ILE A 56 6.52 -9.26 -35.04
C ILE A 56 6.66 -7.76 -35.22
N GLY A 57 5.58 -7.08 -35.62
CA GLY A 57 5.53 -5.60 -35.69
C GLY A 57 5.68 -4.95 -34.32
N ALA A 58 5.80 -3.61 -34.32
CA ALA A 58 5.80 -2.85 -33.08
C ALA A 58 4.45 -3.02 -32.35
N TYR A 59 4.49 -3.11 -31.02
CA TYR A 59 3.30 -3.22 -30.16
C TYR A 59 3.44 -2.29 -28.97
N GLU A 60 2.30 -1.75 -28.52
CA GLU A 60 2.17 -0.83 -27.40
C GLU A 60 1.70 -1.55 -26.12
N VAL A 61 0.99 -2.65 -26.27
CA VAL A 61 0.40 -3.46 -25.21
C VAL A 61 0.89 -4.90 -25.34
N LEU A 62 1.39 -5.47 -24.24
CA LEU A 62 1.65 -6.91 -24.12
C LEU A 62 0.66 -7.48 -23.12
N TYR A 63 -0.15 -8.44 -23.58
CA TYR A 63 -1.07 -9.22 -22.74
C TYR A 63 -0.63 -10.68 -22.73
N VAL A 64 -0.51 -11.25 -21.52
CA VAL A 64 -0.09 -12.64 -21.31
C VAL A 64 -1.01 -13.29 -20.27
N SER A 65 -1.53 -14.47 -20.58
CA SER A 65 -2.40 -15.22 -19.66
C SER A 65 -2.10 -16.72 -19.65
N ASP A 66 -2.87 -17.45 -18.85
CA ASP A 66 -2.92 -18.92 -18.80
C ASP A 66 -1.57 -19.59 -18.47
N GLY A 67 -0.81 -18.99 -17.53
CA GLY A 67 0.46 -19.56 -17.08
C GLY A 67 1.62 -19.44 -18.07
N ILE A 68 1.50 -18.64 -19.11
CA ILE A 68 2.61 -18.36 -20.04
C ILE A 68 3.67 -17.50 -19.33
N GLU A 69 4.94 -17.89 -19.46
CA GLU A 69 6.10 -17.09 -19.08
C GLU A 69 6.61 -16.32 -20.30
N ALA A 70 6.45 -15.00 -20.32
CA ALA A 70 6.90 -14.11 -21.38
C ALA A 70 8.12 -13.29 -20.94
N VAL A 71 9.21 -13.37 -21.70
CA VAL A 71 10.43 -12.58 -21.49
C VAL A 71 10.57 -11.58 -22.63
N VAL A 72 10.50 -10.28 -22.32
CA VAL A 72 10.71 -9.19 -23.28
C VAL A 72 12.19 -8.83 -23.31
N SER A 73 12.86 -9.08 -24.44
CA SER A 73 14.32 -8.92 -24.56
C SER A 73 14.72 -8.15 -25.81
N ALA A 74 15.73 -7.31 -25.66
CA ALA A 74 16.37 -6.64 -26.81
C ALA A 74 17.37 -7.55 -27.59
N ALA A 75 17.70 -8.71 -27.01
CA ALA A 75 18.67 -9.63 -27.61
C ALA A 75 18.10 -10.46 -28.75
N VAL A 76 16.77 -10.47 -28.95
CA VAL A 76 16.10 -11.24 -29.99
C VAL A 76 15.39 -10.34 -31.01
N SER A 77 15.28 -10.82 -32.26
CA SER A 77 14.58 -10.12 -33.34
C SER A 77 13.30 -10.83 -33.80
N THR A 78 13.08 -12.07 -33.32
CA THR A 78 11.92 -12.88 -33.64
C THR A 78 11.23 -13.35 -32.36
N LEU A 79 9.93 -13.62 -32.43
CA LEU A 79 9.17 -14.22 -31.34
C LEU A 79 9.41 -15.74 -31.33
N VAL A 80 9.98 -16.24 -30.26
CA VAL A 80 10.28 -17.67 -30.09
C VAL A 80 9.47 -18.22 -28.93
N ILE A 81 8.78 -19.34 -29.14
CA ILE A 81 7.99 -20.03 -28.13
C ILE A 81 8.59 -21.43 -27.91
N THR A 82 8.85 -21.76 -26.64
CA THR A 82 9.22 -23.11 -26.20
C THR A 82 8.10 -23.62 -25.30
N ALA A 83 7.52 -24.76 -25.64
CA ALA A 83 6.41 -25.35 -24.87
C ALA A 83 6.41 -26.88 -25.00
N ASP A 84 5.60 -27.53 -24.17
CA ASP A 84 5.29 -28.95 -24.33
C ASP A 84 4.72 -29.21 -25.72
N ASP A 85 5.11 -30.33 -26.36
CA ASP A 85 4.75 -30.68 -27.73
C ASP A 85 3.23 -30.80 -27.95
N ASN A 86 2.49 -31.19 -26.91
CA ASN A 86 1.03 -31.28 -26.94
C ASN A 86 0.30 -29.96 -26.58
N VAL A 87 1.03 -28.92 -26.23
CA VAL A 87 0.51 -27.58 -25.89
C VAL A 87 0.82 -26.53 -26.92
N ILE A 88 1.96 -26.63 -27.62
CA ILE A 88 2.47 -25.59 -28.52
C ILE A 88 1.47 -25.18 -29.61
N ASP A 89 0.67 -26.10 -30.14
CA ASP A 89 -0.37 -25.84 -31.15
C ASP A 89 -1.63 -25.17 -30.57
N ARG A 90 -1.75 -25.09 -29.24
CA ARG A 90 -2.85 -24.42 -28.55
C ARG A 90 -2.50 -23.01 -28.12
N ILE A 91 -1.25 -22.59 -28.31
CA ILE A 91 -0.83 -21.23 -27.97
C ILE A 91 -1.35 -20.29 -29.04
N VAL A 92 -2.25 -19.41 -28.65
CA VAL A 92 -2.79 -18.35 -29.50
C VAL A 92 -1.94 -17.12 -29.33
N THR A 93 -1.22 -16.76 -30.38
CA THR A 93 -0.49 -15.49 -30.47
C THR A 93 -1.17 -14.62 -31.51
N ARG A 94 -1.64 -13.45 -31.12
CA ARG A 94 -2.32 -12.49 -32.00
C ARG A 94 -1.68 -11.11 -31.85
N SER A 95 -1.36 -10.48 -32.97
CA SER A 95 -0.93 -9.09 -33.03
C SER A 95 -1.89 -8.31 -33.94
N ASP A 96 -2.42 -7.20 -33.46
CA ASP A 96 -3.30 -6.28 -34.21
C ASP A 96 -2.59 -4.97 -34.57
N GLY A 97 -1.25 -4.93 -34.45
CA GLY A 97 -0.43 -3.75 -34.69
C GLY A 97 -0.29 -2.81 -33.48
N LYS A 98 -1.11 -3.00 -32.44
CA LYS A 98 -1.02 -2.29 -31.15
C LYS A 98 -0.85 -3.21 -29.97
N ARG A 99 -1.59 -4.34 -29.96
CA ARG A 99 -1.61 -5.30 -28.87
C ARG A 99 -1.03 -6.62 -29.32
N LEU A 100 -0.06 -7.13 -28.59
CA LEU A 100 0.42 -8.51 -28.69
C LEU A 100 -0.27 -9.31 -27.56
N THR A 101 -1.10 -10.25 -27.95
CA THR A 101 -1.82 -11.14 -27.03
C THR A 101 -1.24 -12.55 -27.10
N MET A 102 -0.96 -13.14 -25.94
CA MET A 102 -0.52 -14.54 -25.81
C MET A 102 -1.38 -15.23 -24.78
N ARG A 103 -2.05 -16.31 -25.19
CA ARG A 103 -2.91 -17.14 -24.31
C ARG A 103 -2.92 -18.58 -24.76
N ILE A 104 -3.40 -19.48 -23.94
CA ILE A 104 -3.55 -20.90 -24.30
C ILE A 104 -5.02 -21.20 -24.51
N ASP A 105 -5.37 -21.77 -25.67
CA ASP A 105 -6.73 -22.21 -25.97
C ASP A 105 -7.01 -23.58 -25.36
N ALA A 106 -7.25 -23.59 -24.04
CA ALA A 106 -7.60 -24.79 -23.29
C ALA A 106 -8.53 -24.42 -22.12
N ARG A 107 -9.39 -25.35 -21.72
CA ARG A 107 -10.30 -25.14 -20.57
C ARG A 107 -9.57 -25.18 -19.22
N SER A 108 -8.53 -25.98 -19.11
CA SER A 108 -7.70 -26.13 -17.91
C SER A 108 -6.35 -26.69 -18.33
N ILE A 109 -5.32 -26.16 -17.74
CA ILE A 109 -3.93 -26.51 -17.99
C ILE A 109 -3.31 -26.93 -16.67
N THR A 110 -2.55 -28.02 -16.67
CA THR A 110 -1.82 -28.50 -15.49
C THR A 110 -0.43 -28.98 -15.91
N ASP A 111 0.58 -28.69 -15.11
CA ASP A 111 1.95 -29.16 -15.29
C ASP A 111 2.49 -28.91 -16.72
N CYS A 112 2.16 -27.74 -17.30
CA CYS A 112 2.65 -27.35 -18.62
C CYS A 112 3.73 -26.28 -18.50
N THR A 113 4.76 -26.41 -19.30
CA THR A 113 5.80 -25.38 -19.50
C THR A 113 5.52 -24.60 -20.78
N VAL A 114 5.33 -23.31 -20.68
CA VAL A 114 5.21 -22.41 -21.87
C VAL A 114 6.04 -21.17 -21.62
N ARG A 115 7.09 -21.02 -22.42
CA ARG A 115 7.98 -19.84 -22.36
C ARG A 115 8.02 -19.16 -23.71
N ALA A 116 7.83 -17.85 -23.73
CA ALA A 116 7.94 -17.02 -24.91
C ALA A 116 9.06 -15.98 -24.73
N VAL A 117 9.97 -15.89 -25.70
CA VAL A 117 10.95 -14.80 -25.77
C VAL A 117 10.49 -13.84 -26.85
N ILE A 118 10.24 -12.60 -26.47
CA ILE A 118 9.54 -11.59 -27.27
C ILE A 118 10.52 -10.46 -27.57
N PRO A 119 10.68 -10.03 -28.84
CA PRO A 119 11.47 -8.84 -29.16
C PRO A 119 10.93 -7.59 -28.46
N ALA A 120 11.81 -6.80 -27.86
CA ALA A 120 11.44 -5.55 -27.23
C ALA A 120 10.86 -4.56 -28.27
N SER A 121 9.72 -3.95 -27.95
CA SER A 121 9.11 -2.88 -28.74
C SER A 121 9.37 -1.53 -28.09
N ALA A 122 9.93 -0.58 -28.84
CA ALA A 122 10.11 0.78 -28.36
C ALA A 122 8.79 1.52 -28.08
N ALA A 123 7.67 1.02 -28.60
CA ALA A 123 6.34 1.55 -28.36
C ALA A 123 5.65 0.93 -27.13
N LEU A 124 6.23 -0.10 -26.50
CA LEU A 124 5.63 -0.81 -25.37
C LEU A 124 5.47 0.11 -24.17
N ARG A 125 4.24 0.27 -23.71
CA ARG A 125 3.84 1.11 -22.57
C ARG A 125 2.78 0.50 -21.68
N THR A 126 2.24 -0.67 -22.04
CA THR A 126 1.26 -1.37 -21.22
C THR A 126 1.63 -2.84 -21.11
N LEU A 127 1.72 -3.31 -19.85
CA LEU A 127 1.89 -4.71 -19.50
C LEU A 127 0.63 -5.21 -18.80
N GLU A 128 0.07 -6.30 -19.29
CA GLU A 128 -1.10 -6.94 -18.69
C GLU A 128 -0.81 -8.44 -18.54
N ALA A 129 -0.84 -8.93 -17.30
CA ALA A 129 -0.74 -10.34 -16.99
C ALA A 129 -1.96 -10.79 -16.20
N GLU A 130 -2.53 -11.92 -16.56
CA GLU A 130 -3.76 -12.47 -15.98
C GLU A 130 -3.63 -14.00 -15.88
N SER A 131 -4.45 -14.63 -15.03
CA SER A 131 -4.55 -16.09 -14.96
C SER A 131 -3.19 -16.79 -14.89
N MET A 132 -2.39 -16.47 -13.87
CA MET A 132 -1.04 -17.00 -13.63
C MET A 132 0.00 -16.66 -14.72
N GLY A 133 -0.30 -15.77 -15.66
CA GLY A 133 0.65 -15.29 -16.66
C GLY A 133 1.83 -14.56 -16.01
N THR A 134 3.02 -14.72 -16.56
CA THR A 134 4.23 -14.07 -16.07
C THR A 134 4.85 -13.21 -17.17
N ILE A 135 5.19 -11.96 -16.87
CA ILE A 135 5.94 -11.07 -17.76
C ILE A 135 7.23 -10.65 -17.07
N HIS A 136 8.34 -10.87 -17.72
CA HIS A 136 9.64 -10.36 -17.32
C HIS A 136 10.21 -9.45 -18.41
N CYS A 137 10.41 -8.16 -18.09
CA CYS A 137 11.01 -7.21 -19.02
C CYS A 137 12.49 -6.98 -18.69
N GLU A 138 13.39 -7.42 -19.57
CA GLU A 138 14.82 -7.19 -19.43
C GLU A 138 15.21 -5.76 -19.83
N VAL A 139 14.31 -5.02 -20.47
CA VAL A 139 14.51 -3.65 -20.91
C VAL A 139 13.60 -2.68 -20.17
N PRO A 140 14.09 -1.51 -19.74
CA PRO A 140 13.24 -0.52 -19.09
C PRO A 140 12.16 0.02 -20.04
N LEU A 141 10.95 0.20 -19.56
CA LEU A 141 9.86 0.87 -20.27
C LEU A 141 9.94 2.39 -20.04
N GLY A 142 9.76 3.21 -21.07
CA GLY A 142 9.96 4.64 -20.87
C GLY A 142 9.36 5.61 -21.89
N ASN A 143 8.80 5.14 -22.96
CA ASN A 143 8.27 6.00 -24.03
C ASN A 143 6.81 6.41 -23.78
N GLY A 144 6.60 7.41 -22.91
CA GLY A 144 5.27 7.92 -22.58
C GLY A 144 4.73 7.41 -21.24
N PRO A 145 3.43 7.62 -20.95
CA PRO A 145 2.80 7.09 -19.76
C PRO A 145 2.74 5.57 -19.78
N VAL A 146 3.08 4.92 -18.65
CA VAL A 146 3.14 3.46 -18.54
C VAL A 146 2.05 2.93 -17.63
N THR A 147 1.42 1.85 -18.07
CA THR A 147 0.40 1.12 -17.28
C THR A 147 0.81 -0.34 -17.09
N VAL A 148 0.69 -0.83 -15.85
CA VAL A 148 0.91 -2.24 -15.49
C VAL A 148 -0.35 -2.77 -14.82
N ARG A 149 -0.83 -3.93 -15.25
CA ARG A 149 -1.93 -4.68 -14.65
C ARG A 149 -1.53 -6.13 -14.42
N SER A 150 -1.62 -6.58 -13.19
CA SER A 150 -1.34 -7.96 -12.81
C SER A 150 -2.52 -8.47 -11.98
N SER A 151 -3.20 -9.51 -12.45
CA SER A 151 -4.39 -10.07 -11.82
C SER A 151 -4.41 -11.60 -11.86
N GLU A 152 -5.23 -12.21 -11.00
CA GLU A 152 -5.47 -13.65 -10.98
C GLU A 152 -4.20 -14.51 -10.84
N GLY A 153 -3.40 -14.24 -9.80
CA GLY A 153 -2.19 -15.00 -9.49
C GLY A 153 -1.01 -14.73 -10.42
N SER A 154 -1.08 -13.71 -11.26
CA SER A 154 -0.02 -13.39 -12.23
C SER A 154 1.17 -12.66 -11.63
N ARG A 155 2.25 -12.58 -12.38
CA ARG A 155 3.48 -11.89 -11.98
C ARG A 155 4.01 -11.00 -13.08
N ILE A 156 4.41 -9.78 -12.73
CA ILE A 156 5.12 -8.87 -13.64
C ILE A 156 6.39 -8.37 -12.96
N ALA A 157 7.52 -8.50 -13.65
CA ALA A 157 8.80 -7.92 -13.25
C ALA A 157 9.27 -6.96 -14.36
N ALA A 158 9.33 -5.65 -14.04
CA ALA A 158 9.70 -4.63 -15.03
C ALA A 158 10.22 -3.34 -14.37
N ASP A 159 11.31 -2.81 -14.88
CA ASP A 159 11.76 -1.46 -14.57
C ASP A 159 11.07 -0.45 -15.49
N ILE A 160 10.61 0.66 -14.91
CA ILE A 160 9.92 1.74 -15.62
C ILE A 160 10.66 3.05 -15.36
N ARG A 161 11.09 3.71 -16.46
CA ARG A 161 11.79 5.00 -16.38
C ARG A 161 11.22 5.94 -17.44
N THR A 162 10.30 6.78 -17.01
CA THR A 162 9.60 7.73 -17.91
C THR A 162 9.56 9.13 -17.31
N GLY A 163 9.46 10.16 -18.14
CA GLY A 163 9.13 11.52 -17.72
C GLY A 163 7.62 11.74 -17.47
N ASN A 164 6.80 10.71 -17.65
CA ASN A 164 5.35 10.77 -17.62
C ASN A 164 4.78 10.02 -16.39
N ASP A 165 3.47 9.82 -16.38
CA ASP A 165 2.76 9.12 -15.33
C ASP A 165 2.93 7.59 -15.40
N ILE A 166 3.01 6.97 -14.23
CA ILE A 166 3.05 5.52 -14.06
C ILE A 166 1.80 5.07 -13.30
N ARG A 167 1.12 4.05 -13.80
CA ARG A 167 -0.01 3.40 -13.14
C ARG A 167 0.26 1.91 -13.00
N VAL A 168 0.23 1.42 -11.76
CA VAL A 168 0.38 0.01 -11.43
C VAL A 168 -0.87 -0.45 -10.68
N HIS A 169 -1.48 -1.51 -11.17
CA HIS A 169 -2.61 -2.16 -10.51
C HIS A 169 -2.31 -3.65 -10.35
N VAL A 170 -2.35 -4.14 -9.10
CA VAL A 170 -2.07 -5.53 -8.74
C VAL A 170 -3.22 -6.05 -7.90
N SER A 171 -3.89 -7.10 -8.35
CA SER A 171 -5.06 -7.69 -7.69
C SER A 171 -5.09 -9.21 -7.80
N GLY A 172 -5.97 -9.87 -7.04
CA GLY A 172 -6.18 -11.31 -7.17
C GLY A 172 -4.94 -12.14 -6.85
N CYS A 173 -4.28 -11.95 -5.71
CA CYS A 173 -3.09 -12.68 -5.27
C CYS A 173 -1.88 -12.57 -6.23
N SER A 174 -1.79 -11.48 -6.97
CA SER A 174 -0.75 -11.25 -7.97
C SER A 174 0.46 -10.50 -7.41
N ARG A 175 1.51 -10.40 -8.22
CA ARG A 175 2.76 -9.75 -7.80
C ARG A 175 3.34 -8.83 -8.86
N PHE A 176 3.82 -7.67 -8.42
CA PHE A 176 4.62 -6.76 -9.24
C PHE A 176 5.94 -6.43 -8.55
N GLU A 177 7.04 -6.47 -9.31
CA GLU A 177 8.38 -6.13 -8.85
C GLU A 177 9.07 -5.20 -9.84
N GLY A 178 9.83 -4.19 -9.34
CA GLY A 178 10.65 -3.35 -10.20
C GLY A 178 10.86 -1.93 -9.70
N ALA A 179 11.74 -1.21 -10.35
CA ALA A 179 12.00 0.19 -10.08
C ALA A 179 11.09 1.09 -10.93
N LEU A 180 10.43 2.05 -10.28
CA LEU A 180 9.51 3.00 -10.91
C LEU A 180 10.09 4.41 -10.80
N LYS A 181 10.44 5.02 -11.91
CA LYS A 181 10.87 6.41 -11.98
C LYS A 181 10.02 7.18 -12.97
N GLY A 182 9.24 8.16 -12.47
CA GLY A 182 8.26 8.89 -13.28
C GLY A 182 7.96 10.28 -12.76
N ASN A 183 7.00 10.95 -13.42
CA ASN A 183 6.48 12.21 -12.93
C ASN A 183 5.49 11.95 -11.78
N ASN A 184 4.34 11.36 -12.08
CA ASN A 184 3.40 10.91 -11.05
C ASN A 184 3.31 9.39 -11.05
N CYS A 185 3.17 8.79 -9.85
CA CYS A 185 3.01 7.35 -9.70
C CYS A 185 1.69 7.06 -8.96
N LYS A 186 0.87 6.20 -9.53
CA LYS A 186 -0.29 5.63 -8.83
C LYS A 186 -0.16 4.12 -8.78
N ILE A 187 -0.13 3.58 -7.55
CA ILE A 187 -0.02 2.16 -7.31
C ILE A 187 -1.23 1.72 -6.50
N THR A 188 -1.91 0.68 -6.95
CA THR A 188 -3.05 0.07 -6.25
C THR A 188 -2.77 -1.41 -6.09
N VAL A 189 -2.84 -1.92 -4.84
CA VAL A 189 -2.55 -3.31 -4.48
C VAL A 189 -3.72 -3.83 -3.66
N THR A 190 -4.41 -4.83 -4.17
CA THR A 190 -5.65 -5.33 -3.56
C THR A 190 -5.72 -6.86 -3.57
N GLU A 191 -6.65 -7.43 -2.79
CA GLU A 191 -7.01 -8.85 -2.86
C GLU A 191 -5.82 -9.80 -2.61
N GLY A 192 -5.11 -9.62 -1.49
CA GLY A 192 -3.99 -10.46 -1.09
C GLY A 192 -2.74 -10.34 -1.97
N SER A 193 -2.66 -9.30 -2.79
CA SER A 193 -1.57 -9.10 -3.74
C SER A 193 -0.33 -8.46 -3.11
N GLN A 194 0.78 -8.50 -3.84
CA GLN A 194 2.06 -8.02 -3.34
C GLN A 194 2.77 -7.12 -4.34
N THR A 195 3.44 -6.08 -3.83
CA THR A 195 4.40 -5.30 -4.61
C THR A 195 5.72 -5.19 -3.87
N ASP A 196 6.82 -5.24 -4.64
CA ASP A 196 8.16 -4.89 -4.16
C ASP A 196 8.77 -3.86 -5.12
N THR A 197 8.71 -2.58 -4.72
CA THR A 197 8.98 -1.49 -5.64
C THR A 197 9.86 -0.40 -5.04
N ARG A 198 10.83 0.04 -5.83
CA ARG A 198 11.56 1.27 -5.56
C ARG A 198 10.96 2.40 -6.39
N ILE A 199 10.28 3.34 -5.73
CA ILE A 199 9.54 4.41 -6.38
C ILE A 199 10.28 5.74 -6.24
N GLU A 200 10.53 6.39 -7.38
CA GLU A 200 11.06 7.76 -7.47
C GLU A 200 10.11 8.60 -8.35
N ALA A 201 9.30 9.46 -7.75
CA ALA A 201 8.39 10.35 -8.46
C ALA A 201 8.83 11.82 -8.29
N SER A 202 8.92 12.58 -9.39
CA SER A 202 9.22 14.01 -9.32
C SER A 202 8.02 14.86 -8.85
N GLY A 203 6.81 14.37 -9.05
CA GLY A 203 5.54 14.97 -8.65
C GLY A 203 4.88 14.20 -7.51
N ILE A 204 3.67 13.74 -7.73
CA ILE A 204 2.82 13.07 -6.73
C ILE A 204 2.96 11.56 -6.83
N CYS A 205 3.18 10.91 -5.69
CA CYS A 205 3.04 9.45 -5.59
C CYS A 205 1.88 9.09 -4.68
N ARG A 206 0.95 8.29 -5.21
CA ARG A 206 -0.15 7.70 -4.44
C ARG A 206 -0.03 6.19 -4.42
N VAL A 207 -0.07 5.61 -3.21
CA VAL A 207 -0.05 4.16 -3.00
C VAL A 207 -1.26 3.77 -2.16
N ASP A 208 -2.14 2.96 -2.73
CA ASP A 208 -3.33 2.44 -2.08
C ASP A 208 -3.17 0.92 -1.91
N VAL A 209 -3.18 0.43 -0.66
CA VAL A 209 -3.03 -1.00 -0.32
C VAL A 209 -4.21 -1.44 0.52
N SER A 210 -4.94 -2.45 0.08
CA SER A 210 -6.15 -2.92 0.76
C SER A 210 -6.35 -4.42 0.67
N ALA A 211 -7.36 -4.93 1.36
CA ALA A 211 -7.76 -6.33 1.31
C ALA A 211 -6.60 -7.30 1.55
N SER A 212 -5.96 -7.20 2.72
CA SER A 212 -4.86 -8.08 3.17
C SER A 212 -3.64 -8.11 2.26
N SER A 213 -3.42 -7.03 1.50
CA SER A 213 -2.30 -6.92 0.55
C SER A 213 -1.02 -6.35 1.20
N ARG A 214 0.08 -6.47 0.49
CA ARG A 214 1.38 -6.01 0.99
C ARG A 214 2.13 -5.15 -0.03
N ALA A 215 2.68 -4.04 0.43
CA ALA A 215 3.62 -3.22 -0.32
C ALA A 215 4.97 -3.16 0.39
N SER A 216 6.06 -3.40 -0.34
CA SER A 216 7.44 -3.31 0.17
C SER A 216 8.32 -2.51 -0.79
N GLY A 217 9.54 -2.17 -0.33
CA GLY A 217 10.51 -1.42 -1.11
C GLY A 217 10.79 -0.03 -0.55
N SER A 218 10.70 1.02 -1.35
CA SER A 218 10.90 2.41 -0.90
C SER A 218 10.13 3.42 -1.76
N LEU A 219 9.72 4.53 -1.14
CA LEU A 219 8.99 5.61 -1.82
C LEU A 219 9.68 6.95 -1.61
N LYS A 220 10.02 7.61 -2.71
CA LYS A 220 10.54 8.98 -2.72
C LYS A 220 9.76 9.80 -3.74
N ALA A 221 9.15 10.92 -3.29
CA ALA A 221 8.38 11.79 -4.18
C ALA A 221 8.41 13.26 -3.72
N HIS A 222 7.86 14.16 -4.53
CA HIS A 222 7.60 15.52 -4.06
C HIS A 222 6.44 15.53 -3.05
N HIS A 223 5.30 14.96 -3.43
CA HIS A 223 4.17 14.73 -2.52
C HIS A 223 3.88 13.24 -2.42
N CYS A 224 3.61 12.74 -1.21
CA CYS A 224 3.29 11.35 -0.95
C CYS A 224 1.89 11.22 -0.34
N ALA A 225 1.08 10.32 -0.87
CA ALA A 225 -0.16 9.87 -0.26
C ALA A 225 -0.16 8.34 -0.19
N LEU A 226 -0.23 7.80 1.03
CA LEU A 226 -0.27 6.35 1.26
C LEU A 226 -1.54 6.02 2.06
N SER A 227 -2.32 5.06 1.58
CA SER A 227 -3.51 4.54 2.24
C SER A 227 -3.39 3.04 2.46
N LEU A 228 -3.54 2.60 3.71
CA LEU A 228 -3.55 1.21 4.12
C LEU A 228 -4.87 0.88 4.79
N THR A 229 -5.60 -0.10 4.26
CA THR A 229 -6.91 -0.50 4.77
C THR A 229 -7.07 -2.01 4.79
N GLU A 230 -8.03 -2.50 5.56
CA GLU A 230 -8.48 -3.90 5.53
C GLU A 230 -7.35 -4.91 5.77
N GLY A 231 -6.62 -4.76 6.88
CA GLY A 231 -5.57 -5.69 7.28
C GLY A 231 -4.32 -5.68 6.41
N SER A 232 -4.11 -4.62 5.64
CA SER A 232 -2.95 -4.52 4.75
C SER A 232 -1.67 -4.06 5.45
N VAL A 233 -0.54 -4.31 4.81
CA VAL A 233 0.78 -4.01 5.37
C VAL A 233 1.64 -3.25 4.37
N ALA A 234 2.29 -2.18 4.83
CA ALA A 234 3.37 -1.55 4.06
C ALA A 234 4.68 -1.55 4.86
N ASP A 235 5.70 -2.14 4.24
CA ASP A 235 7.07 -2.21 4.78
C ASP A 235 7.99 -1.37 3.87
N MET A 236 7.87 -0.05 3.94
CA MET A 236 8.63 0.84 3.06
C MET A 236 8.93 2.20 3.71
N PRO A 237 10.18 2.66 3.70
CA PRO A 237 10.46 4.05 4.04
C PRO A 237 9.86 5.00 3.00
N VAL A 238 9.23 6.06 3.49
CA VAL A 238 8.62 7.13 2.70
C VAL A 238 9.38 8.41 2.91
N THR A 239 9.80 9.05 1.82
CA THR A 239 10.49 10.35 1.86
C THR A 239 9.82 11.32 0.90
N SER A 240 9.42 12.49 1.39
CA SER A 240 8.90 13.56 0.55
C SER A 240 9.69 14.86 0.73
N THR A 241 9.67 15.70 -0.30
CA THR A 241 10.20 17.07 -0.24
C THR A 241 9.11 18.11 -0.04
N GLY A 242 7.84 17.74 -0.20
CA GLY A 242 6.64 18.53 0.05
C GLY A 242 5.78 17.90 1.15
N GLU A 243 4.51 17.69 0.86
CA GLU A 243 3.54 17.13 1.81
C GLU A 243 3.53 15.60 1.79
N SER A 244 3.34 14.99 2.95
CA SER A 244 3.08 13.56 3.09
C SER A 244 1.82 13.32 3.90
N THR A 245 0.93 12.52 3.37
CA THR A 245 -0.26 12.05 4.08
C THR A 245 -0.24 10.52 4.13
N LEU A 246 -0.38 9.98 5.34
CA LEU A 246 -0.48 8.55 5.59
C LEU A 246 -1.77 8.26 6.35
N VAL A 247 -2.62 7.42 5.80
CA VAL A 247 -3.87 6.94 6.42
C VAL A 247 -3.77 5.45 6.61
N ILE A 248 -3.96 4.99 7.84
CA ILE A 248 -3.91 3.57 8.22
C ILE A 248 -5.18 3.26 8.98
N SER A 249 -5.99 2.34 8.49
CA SER A 249 -7.25 1.97 9.12
C SER A 249 -7.55 0.48 9.01
N SER A 250 -8.58 0.03 9.74
CA SER A 250 -9.09 -1.33 9.64
C SER A 250 -8.02 -2.40 9.87
N SER A 251 -7.36 -2.33 11.04
CA SER A 251 -6.33 -3.30 11.48
C SER A 251 -5.10 -3.41 10.57
N SER A 252 -4.78 -2.35 9.85
CA SER A 252 -3.62 -2.30 8.94
C SER A 252 -2.34 -1.87 9.66
N ARG A 253 -1.21 -2.12 9.03
CA ARG A 253 0.11 -1.84 9.62
C ARG A 253 1.07 -1.14 8.66
N PHE A 254 1.74 -0.13 9.17
CA PHE A 254 2.86 0.52 8.50
C PHE A 254 4.16 0.33 9.29
N ASN A 255 5.18 -0.20 8.63
CA ASN A 255 6.53 -0.43 9.18
C ASN A 255 7.55 0.26 8.27
N GLY A 256 7.75 1.56 8.43
CA GLY A 256 8.71 2.30 7.61
C GLY A 256 8.86 3.73 8.09
N ALA A 257 10.07 4.26 8.05
CA ALA A 257 10.30 5.65 8.43
C ALA A 257 9.54 6.60 7.51
N LEU A 258 8.82 7.57 8.08
CA LEU A 258 8.22 8.66 7.34
C LEU A 258 9.04 9.94 7.53
N LYS A 259 9.57 10.46 6.42
CA LYS A 259 10.33 11.72 6.39
C LYS A 259 9.73 12.69 5.37
N GLY A 260 9.47 13.93 5.78
CA GLY A 260 8.91 14.92 4.86
C GLY A 260 9.10 16.35 5.32
N ASN A 261 8.51 17.27 4.57
CA ASN A 261 8.49 18.69 4.96
C ASN A 261 7.30 18.97 5.89
N ASN A 262 6.08 18.71 5.41
CA ASN A 262 4.87 18.70 6.20
C ASN A 262 4.26 17.30 6.16
N CYS A 263 4.04 16.69 7.31
CA CYS A 263 3.59 15.30 7.37
C CYS A 263 2.35 15.16 8.25
N LYS A 264 1.40 14.37 7.76
CA LYS A 264 0.20 14.00 8.48
C LYS A 264 0.05 12.49 8.52
N ILE A 265 -0.17 11.94 9.72
CA ILE A 265 -0.50 10.54 9.95
C ILE A 265 -1.87 10.47 10.60
N SER A 266 -2.73 9.60 10.09
CA SER A 266 -3.98 9.21 10.72
C SER A 266 -4.01 7.70 10.87
N VAL A 267 -4.11 7.18 12.10
CA VAL A 267 -4.16 5.75 12.43
C VAL A 267 -5.44 5.48 13.19
N THR A 268 -6.28 4.62 12.67
CA THR A 268 -7.61 4.36 13.23
C THR A 268 -7.94 2.86 13.26
N GLU A 269 -8.97 2.50 14.00
CA GLU A 269 -9.57 1.16 13.96
C GLU A 269 -8.57 0.02 14.24
N GLY A 270 -7.88 0.09 15.38
CA GLY A 270 -6.92 -0.93 15.80
C GLY A 270 -5.67 -1.06 14.96
N SER A 271 -5.38 -0.07 14.12
CA SER A 271 -4.23 -0.08 13.22
C SER A 271 -2.94 0.34 13.92
N VAL A 272 -1.80 0.08 13.29
CA VAL A 272 -0.48 0.30 13.88
C VAL A 272 0.44 1.06 12.93
N PHE A 273 1.04 2.12 13.44
CA PHE A 273 2.22 2.76 12.88
C PHE A 273 3.43 2.41 13.75
N ASP A 274 4.44 1.74 13.19
CA ASP A 274 5.60 1.21 13.93
C ASP A 274 6.90 1.67 13.24
N ALA A 275 7.25 2.95 13.43
CA ALA A 275 8.41 3.54 12.78
C ALA A 275 8.71 4.97 13.29
N PRO A 276 9.91 5.51 13.03
CA PRO A 276 10.20 6.92 13.25
C PRO A 276 9.45 7.85 12.28
N PHE A 277 9.05 9.01 12.80
CA PHE A 277 8.35 10.08 12.10
C PHE A 277 9.17 11.36 12.19
N THR A 278 9.57 11.92 11.07
CA THR A 278 10.39 13.13 11.02
C THR A 278 9.85 14.15 10.01
N CYS A 279 9.53 15.34 10.47
CA CYS A 279 9.10 16.45 9.63
C CYS A 279 10.08 17.61 9.73
N LYS A 280 10.29 18.32 8.62
CA LYS A 280 11.15 19.52 8.64
C LYS A 280 10.44 20.74 9.24
N VAL A 281 9.12 20.83 9.04
CA VAL A 281 8.34 21.99 9.47
C VAL A 281 7.21 21.56 10.40
N HIS A 282 6.13 20.98 9.87
CA HIS A 282 4.95 20.64 10.65
C HIS A 282 4.64 19.16 10.61
N GLY A 283 4.41 18.57 11.78
CA GLY A 283 3.97 17.20 11.97
C GLY A 283 2.60 17.11 12.62
N GLU A 284 1.72 16.25 12.12
CA GLU A 284 0.44 15.94 12.73
C GLU A 284 0.28 14.43 12.86
N ILE A 285 -0.02 13.95 14.08
CA ILE A 285 -0.28 12.54 14.39
C ILE A 285 -1.66 12.44 15.03
N LEU A 286 -2.57 11.75 14.36
CA LEU A 286 -3.92 11.49 14.83
C LEU A 286 -4.09 9.99 15.06
N LEU A 287 -4.38 9.59 16.30
CA LEU A 287 -4.68 8.20 16.65
C LEU A 287 -6.10 8.12 17.21
N ASP A 288 -6.88 7.17 16.73
CA ASP A 288 -8.24 6.96 17.16
C ASP A 288 -8.62 5.46 17.22
N ALA A 289 -9.66 5.13 17.96
CA ALA A 289 -10.24 3.80 17.98
C ALA A 289 -9.23 2.67 18.26
N SER A 290 -8.58 2.71 19.43
CA SER A 290 -7.64 1.69 19.93
C SER A 290 -6.40 1.48 19.05
N SER A 291 -6.02 2.47 18.26
CA SER A 291 -4.85 2.41 17.40
C SER A 291 -3.54 2.69 18.14
N ARG A 292 -2.43 2.35 17.53
CA ARG A 292 -1.12 2.45 18.14
C ARG A 292 -0.09 3.15 17.24
N PHE A 293 0.67 4.03 17.84
CA PHE A 293 1.90 4.56 17.27
C PHE A 293 3.09 4.13 18.14
N ALA A 294 4.13 3.56 17.54
CA ALA A 294 5.37 3.20 18.19
C ALA A 294 6.56 3.75 17.41
N GLY A 295 7.32 4.65 18.00
CA GLY A 295 8.48 5.30 17.39
C GLY A 295 8.64 6.74 17.83
N ASP A 296 9.82 7.29 17.62
CA ASP A 296 10.07 8.70 17.93
C ASP A 296 9.49 9.61 16.85
N ALA A 297 8.98 10.77 17.27
CA ALA A 297 8.37 11.77 16.38
C ALA A 297 9.07 13.12 16.53
N SER A 298 9.52 13.70 15.43
CA SER A 298 10.16 15.01 15.43
C SER A 298 9.64 15.94 14.34
N ALA A 299 9.60 17.23 14.67
CA ALA A 299 9.27 18.30 13.73
C ALA A 299 10.13 19.54 14.00
N GLY A 300 10.62 20.21 12.96
CA GLY A 300 11.46 21.39 13.14
C GLY A 300 10.73 22.58 13.76
N ASN A 301 9.43 22.74 13.51
CA ASN A 301 8.65 23.86 14.05
C ASN A 301 7.55 23.38 15.00
N SER A 302 6.53 22.65 14.52
CA SER A 302 5.44 22.21 15.39
C SER A 302 5.05 20.76 15.18
N LEU A 303 4.75 20.08 16.29
CA LEU A 303 4.23 18.72 16.33
C LEU A 303 2.91 18.69 17.08
N HIS A 304 1.85 18.31 16.38
CA HIS A 304 0.51 18.16 16.95
C HIS A 304 0.14 16.68 17.03
N ILE A 305 -0.13 16.19 18.25
CA ILE A 305 -0.47 14.81 18.56
C ILE A 305 -1.85 14.80 19.20
N LYS A 306 -2.76 14.06 18.60
CA LYS A 306 -4.11 13.84 19.14
C LYS A 306 -4.40 12.35 19.27
N LEU A 307 -4.73 11.92 20.48
CA LEU A 307 -5.06 10.55 20.85
C LEU A 307 -6.47 10.48 21.40
N THR A 308 -7.31 9.64 20.82
CA THR A 308 -8.70 9.47 21.25
C THR A 308 -9.10 7.99 21.29
N ASN A 309 -10.15 7.69 22.07
CA ASN A 309 -10.80 6.38 22.09
C ASN A 309 -9.86 5.20 22.37
N GLY A 310 -9.11 5.25 23.46
CA GLY A 310 -8.23 4.16 23.89
C GLY A 310 -6.95 3.97 23.08
N SER A 311 -6.57 4.96 22.27
CA SER A 311 -5.35 4.89 21.47
C SER A 311 -4.09 5.08 22.31
N VAL A 312 -2.98 4.55 21.83
CA VAL A 312 -1.70 4.58 22.55
C VAL A 312 -0.57 5.06 21.67
N MET A 313 0.21 6.01 22.17
CA MET A 313 1.47 6.42 21.56
C MET A 313 2.62 6.09 22.50
N HIS A 314 3.62 5.39 21.99
CA HIS A 314 4.92 5.17 22.64
C HIS A 314 6.04 5.74 21.79
N GLY A 315 6.81 6.67 22.34
CA GLY A 315 7.96 7.26 21.66
C GLY A 315 8.23 8.69 22.12
N ASN A 316 9.46 9.13 21.93
CA ASN A 316 9.87 10.47 22.29
C ASN A 316 9.39 11.48 21.24
N THR A 317 9.13 12.71 21.68
CA THR A 317 8.73 13.79 20.79
C THR A 317 9.67 14.99 20.93
N ASP A 318 10.00 15.58 19.78
CA ASP A 318 10.91 16.73 19.70
C ASP A 318 10.42 17.75 18.68
N ALA A 319 10.22 19.01 19.09
CA ALA A 319 9.89 20.12 18.21
C ALA A 319 10.04 21.48 18.95
N THR A 320 9.98 22.58 18.21
CA THR A 320 9.92 23.91 18.85
C THR A 320 8.62 24.09 19.63
N VAL A 321 7.49 23.71 19.04
CA VAL A 321 6.16 23.72 19.70
C VAL A 321 5.55 22.32 19.64
N ILE A 322 5.10 21.81 20.78
CA ILE A 322 4.45 20.51 20.89
C ILE A 322 3.05 20.65 21.49
N LEU A 323 2.05 20.08 20.83
CA LEU A 323 0.70 19.95 21.34
C LEU A 323 0.37 18.46 21.49
N VAL A 324 0.09 18.02 22.74
CA VAL A 324 -0.33 16.65 23.03
C VAL A 324 -1.73 16.68 23.66
N HIS A 325 -2.70 16.20 22.93
CA HIS A 325 -4.08 16.09 23.39
C HIS A 325 -4.46 14.60 23.51
N THR A 326 -4.83 14.18 24.72
CA THR A 326 -5.32 12.83 24.98
C THR A 326 -6.74 12.87 25.54
N ALA A 327 -7.63 12.04 25.05
CA ALA A 327 -9.01 11.93 25.51
C ALA A 327 -9.54 10.48 25.46
N ALA A 328 -10.63 10.24 26.17
CA ALA A 328 -11.34 8.96 26.13
C ALA A 328 -10.42 7.75 26.38
N SER A 329 -9.79 7.70 27.55
CA SER A 329 -8.91 6.60 28.02
C SER A 329 -7.65 6.37 27.20
N SER A 330 -7.22 7.34 26.41
CA SER A 330 -6.01 7.24 25.59
C SER A 330 -4.72 7.53 26.39
N ARG A 331 -3.59 7.09 25.87
CA ARG A 331 -2.32 7.19 26.60
C ARG A 331 -1.17 7.64 25.71
N TYR A 332 -0.46 8.65 26.15
CA TYR A 332 0.84 9.05 25.64
C TYR A 332 1.94 8.66 26.63
N GLU A 333 2.96 7.95 26.18
CA GLU A 333 4.13 7.53 26.98
C GLU A 333 5.42 7.82 26.20
N GLY A 334 6.19 8.82 26.65
CA GLY A 334 7.46 9.19 26.02
C GLY A 334 7.97 10.53 26.52
N ASN A 335 9.23 10.81 26.24
CA ASN A 335 9.82 12.09 26.58
C ASN A 335 9.33 13.20 25.63
N ILE A 336 9.13 14.38 26.16
CA ILE A 336 8.69 15.58 25.44
C ILE A 336 9.80 16.62 25.49
N SER A 337 10.40 16.94 24.35
CA SER A 337 11.40 17.98 24.19
C SER A 337 10.80 19.13 23.36
N ALA A 338 10.53 20.27 24.01
CA ALA A 338 9.92 21.43 23.37
C ALA A 338 10.75 22.69 23.63
N GLU A 339 11.56 23.13 22.66
CA GLU A 339 12.42 24.31 22.82
C GLU A 339 11.62 25.58 23.23
N GLY A 340 10.44 25.77 22.64
CA GLY A 340 9.55 26.91 22.93
C GLY A 340 8.46 26.53 23.93
N GLN A 341 7.38 25.91 23.49
CA GLN A 341 6.18 25.64 24.28
C GLN A 341 5.68 24.22 24.11
N ALA A 342 5.26 23.60 25.23
CA ALA A 342 4.45 22.40 25.21
C ALA A 342 3.06 22.67 25.78
N GLU A 343 2.02 22.35 25.02
CA GLU A 343 0.64 22.30 25.46
C GLU A 343 0.24 20.85 25.63
N MET A 344 -0.20 20.47 26.83
CA MET A 344 -0.63 19.13 27.18
C MET A 344 -2.04 19.16 27.72
N LYS A 345 -2.98 18.56 27.03
CA LYS A 345 -4.38 18.40 27.46
C LYS A 345 -4.72 16.93 27.64
N SER A 346 -5.20 16.57 28.82
CA SER A 346 -5.61 15.21 29.15
C SER A 346 -7.02 15.22 29.74
N THR A 347 -7.95 14.51 29.12
CA THR A 347 -9.36 14.49 29.52
C THR A 347 -9.90 13.05 29.53
N ASP A 348 -11.04 12.85 30.22
CA ASP A 348 -11.83 11.61 30.17
C ASP A 348 -11.03 10.33 30.47
N GLY A 349 -10.37 10.32 31.63
CA GLY A 349 -9.61 9.15 32.11
C GLY A 349 -8.31 8.87 31.34
N SER A 350 -7.85 9.78 30.52
CA SER A 350 -6.64 9.60 29.73
C SER A 350 -5.34 9.98 30.47
N ALA A 351 -4.19 9.69 29.90
CA ALA A 351 -2.92 9.93 30.55
C ALA A 351 -1.81 10.47 29.59
N ILE A 352 -1.00 11.37 30.09
CA ILE A 352 0.27 11.81 29.49
C ILE A 352 1.38 11.54 30.51
N ALA A 353 2.42 10.79 30.14
CA ALA A 353 3.53 10.46 31.04
C ALA A 353 4.88 10.48 30.30
N GLY A 354 5.91 11.02 30.96
CA GLY A 354 7.29 11.00 30.46
C GLY A 354 8.19 12.08 31.07
N ALA A 355 9.44 12.15 30.62
CA ALA A 355 10.30 13.25 30.97
C ALA A 355 9.99 14.47 30.09
N PHE A 356 10.10 15.66 30.67
CA PHE A 356 9.94 16.94 29.99
C PHE A 356 11.25 17.73 30.01
N ALA A 357 11.61 18.28 28.87
CA ALA A 357 12.66 19.28 28.74
C ALA A 357 12.18 20.40 27.79
N GLY A 358 12.27 21.66 28.24
CA GLY A 358 11.85 22.74 27.33
C GLY A 358 11.56 24.09 28.01
N GLY A 359 11.00 24.99 27.23
CA GLY A 359 10.75 26.39 27.62
C GLY A 359 9.51 26.56 28.51
N HIS A 360 8.31 26.42 27.96
CA HIS A 360 7.07 26.73 28.66
C HIS A 360 6.13 25.50 28.66
N ILE A 361 5.41 25.33 29.75
CA ILE A 361 4.36 24.32 29.91
C ILE A 361 2.99 24.99 30.04
N TYR A 362 2.03 24.56 29.26
CA TYR A 362 0.61 24.74 29.52
C TYR A 362 -0.03 23.35 29.67
N ALA A 363 -0.46 22.99 30.87
CA ALA A 363 -0.98 21.66 31.18
C ALA A 363 -2.42 21.75 31.70
N VAL A 364 -3.34 21.07 31.06
CA VAL A 364 -4.74 20.95 31.45
C VAL A 364 -5.10 19.50 31.68
N SER A 365 -5.55 19.18 32.91
CA SER A 365 -5.96 17.81 33.27
C SER A 365 -7.37 17.84 33.86
N THR A 366 -8.35 17.23 33.20
CA THR A 366 -9.76 17.25 33.58
C THR A 366 -10.41 15.88 33.47
N ALA A 367 -11.57 15.68 34.10
CA ALA A 367 -12.38 14.48 34.01
C ALA A 367 -11.59 13.18 34.33
N SER A 368 -11.05 13.09 35.53
CA SER A 368 -10.32 11.92 36.09
C SER A 368 -9.06 11.53 35.27
N SER A 369 -8.46 12.46 34.58
CA SER A 369 -7.25 12.21 33.78
C SER A 369 -5.95 12.49 34.56
N ARG A 370 -4.81 12.19 33.93
CA ARG A 370 -3.52 12.34 34.58
C ARG A 370 -2.45 12.89 33.65
N ILE A 371 -1.68 13.86 34.14
CA ILE A 371 -0.40 14.30 33.53
C ILE A 371 0.70 14.04 34.55
N ALA A 372 1.71 13.22 34.19
CA ALA A 372 2.83 12.85 35.05
C ALA A 372 4.15 13.14 34.36
N LEU A 373 4.83 14.22 34.75
CA LEU A 373 6.09 14.64 34.17
C LEU A 373 7.25 14.43 35.12
N THR A 374 8.41 14.10 34.57
CA THR A 374 9.70 14.06 35.26
C THR A 374 10.70 14.93 34.51
N GLY A 375 11.86 15.23 35.10
CA GLY A 375 12.91 15.98 34.42
C GLY A 375 13.78 16.76 35.40
N SER A 376 14.98 17.11 34.99
CA SER A 376 15.95 17.88 35.78
C SER A 376 16.19 19.29 35.26
N THR A 377 15.77 19.58 34.03
CA THR A 377 15.93 20.89 33.41
C THR A 377 14.88 21.86 33.93
N PRO A 378 15.26 23.03 34.46
CA PRO A 378 14.30 24.02 34.94
C PRO A 378 13.37 24.53 33.83
N VAL A 379 12.08 24.56 34.08
CA VAL A 379 11.06 25.10 33.17
C VAL A 379 10.83 26.56 33.56
N PRO A 380 11.07 27.53 32.68
CA PRO A 380 10.97 28.96 33.00
C PRO A 380 9.57 29.42 33.39
N SER A 381 8.54 28.82 32.82
CA SER A 381 7.15 29.18 33.11
C SER A 381 6.22 27.95 32.93
N ALA A 382 5.27 27.81 33.85
CA ALA A 382 4.26 26.78 33.80
C ALA A 382 2.88 27.32 34.19
N VAL A 383 1.87 26.97 33.39
CA VAL A 383 0.46 27.19 33.72
C VAL A 383 -0.19 25.81 33.82
N ILE A 384 -0.78 25.50 34.98
CA ILE A 384 -1.33 24.18 35.26
C ILE A 384 -2.79 24.31 35.72
N GLU A 385 -3.69 23.69 34.99
CA GLU A 385 -5.12 23.65 35.30
C GLU A 385 -5.52 22.22 35.60
N VAL A 386 -6.07 21.97 36.80
CA VAL A 386 -6.50 20.64 37.23
C VAL A 386 -7.92 20.72 37.77
N ALA A 387 -8.81 19.92 37.24
CA ALA A 387 -10.19 19.90 37.65
C ALA A 387 -10.82 18.49 37.62
N SER A 388 -11.97 18.33 38.22
CA SER A 388 -12.84 17.15 38.11
C SER A 388 -12.14 15.81 38.45
N GLY A 389 -11.46 15.75 39.62
CA GLY A 389 -10.80 14.53 40.10
C GLY A 389 -9.52 14.12 39.35
N SER A 390 -8.97 15.02 38.54
CA SER A 390 -7.75 14.78 37.76
C SER A 390 -6.48 15.04 38.57
N ARG A 391 -5.33 14.70 37.99
CA ARG A 391 -4.05 14.83 38.67
C ARG A 391 -2.93 15.34 37.75
N PHE A 392 -2.21 16.35 38.19
CA PHE A 392 -0.90 16.72 37.67
C PHE A 392 0.18 16.34 38.67
N SER A 393 1.30 15.74 38.22
CA SER A 393 2.42 15.35 39.08
C SER A 393 3.74 15.64 38.34
N ALA A 394 4.62 16.40 38.97
CA ALA A 394 5.95 16.71 38.43
C ALA A 394 7.01 16.77 39.56
N PRO A 395 7.25 15.68 40.31
CA PRO A 395 7.98 15.72 41.57
C PRO A 395 9.46 16.09 41.45
N ALA A 396 10.08 15.87 40.29
CA ALA A 396 11.50 16.12 40.04
C ALA A 396 11.75 17.20 38.96
N LEU A 397 10.68 17.83 38.45
CA LEU A 397 10.79 18.87 37.44
C LEU A 397 10.77 20.26 38.09
N PRO A 398 11.87 21.03 38.02
CA PRO A 398 11.90 22.36 38.63
C PRO A 398 11.04 23.35 37.82
N LEU A 399 9.91 23.76 38.38
CA LEU A 399 9.02 24.74 37.77
C LEU A 399 9.30 26.15 38.33
N ARG A 400 9.61 27.11 37.47
CA ARG A 400 9.72 28.54 37.82
C ARG A 400 8.46 29.24 37.32
N ASN A 401 8.05 30.31 37.98
CA ASN A 401 6.87 31.13 37.64
C ASN A 401 5.63 30.25 37.33
N CYS A 402 5.27 29.40 38.30
CA CYS A 402 4.16 28.48 38.18
C CYS A 402 2.84 29.12 38.61
N SER A 403 1.81 29.06 37.78
CA SER A 403 0.40 29.35 38.08
C SER A 403 -0.39 28.07 38.08
N VAL A 404 -1.22 27.82 39.13
CA VAL A 404 -2.06 26.63 39.32
C VAL A 404 -3.51 27.05 39.54
#